data_d4903b0fbf3ef2a09211e7dd24d7c0a7
#
_entry.id   d4903b0fbf3ef2a09211e7dd24d7c0a7
#
_cell.length_a   1.000
_cell.length_b   1.000
_cell.length_c   1.000
_cell.angle_alpha   90.00
_cell.angle_beta   90.00
_cell.angle_gamma   90.00
#
_symmetry.space_group_name_H-M   'P 1'
#
loop_
_entity.id
_entity.type
_entity.pdbx_description
1 polymer ?
#
loop_
_entity_poly.entity_id
_entity_poly.type
_entity_poly.pdbx_seq_one_letter_code
_entity_poly.pdbx_strand_id
1 'polypeptide(L)'
;MRSIKISERLKEKWGKAALGCIECQVQVKPSSQELREKLDEIITQLQESLVIEEIKTQPAIAQTRACCKALGKDVKRYRNSAEALYRRVLQGKGIYYINNIVEVNSLISLTTGYSTGTYDLSQVKGDICWDVAEEGVHYPGIRKAPVNIGHLPALRDEESFFGNPNSDSERTCVTEDTHHILMCIYGFDGAEPLKNILEKTAEALQKYCKASDMEISIKD
;
A
#
# COMPACT_ATOMS: atom_id res chain seq x y z
N MET A 1 -14.45 -10.59 7.55
CA MET A 1 -13.92 -9.49 6.68
C MET A 1 -15.05 -8.58 6.21
N ARG A 2 -14.82 -7.26 6.15
CA ARG A 2 -15.75 -6.30 5.54
C ARG A 2 -15.97 -6.60 4.06
N SER A 3 -17.13 -6.17 3.52
CA SER A 3 -17.37 -6.24 2.08
C SER A 3 -16.41 -5.29 1.34
N ILE A 4 -15.61 -5.84 0.45
CA ILE A 4 -14.66 -5.10 -0.38
C ILE A 4 -14.88 -5.49 -1.84
N LYS A 5 -15.06 -4.51 -2.71
CA LYS A 5 -15.26 -4.72 -4.14
C LYS A 5 -14.39 -3.79 -4.98
N ILE A 6 -14.09 -4.19 -6.20
CA ILE A 6 -13.52 -3.33 -7.23
C ILE A 6 -14.67 -2.79 -8.08
N SER A 7 -14.68 -1.49 -8.37
CA SER A 7 -15.71 -0.88 -9.20
C SER A 7 -15.60 -1.33 -10.66
N GLU A 8 -16.73 -1.43 -11.36
CA GLU A 8 -16.75 -1.68 -12.80
C GLU A 8 -15.95 -0.64 -13.57
N ARG A 9 -16.01 0.63 -13.14
CA ARG A 9 -15.24 1.73 -13.72
C ARG A 9 -13.73 1.47 -13.70
N LEU A 10 -13.19 0.90 -12.62
CA LEU A 10 -11.77 0.54 -12.54
C LEU A 10 -11.47 -0.69 -13.40
N LYS A 11 -12.33 -1.72 -13.36
CA LYS A 11 -12.18 -2.95 -14.16
C LYS A 11 -12.21 -2.66 -15.67
N GLU A 12 -13.11 -1.82 -16.13
CA GLU A 12 -13.18 -1.40 -17.54
C GLU A 12 -11.90 -0.69 -18.00
N LYS A 13 -11.30 0.13 -17.14
CA LYS A 13 -10.08 0.87 -17.47
C LYS A 13 -8.82 0.01 -17.31
N TRP A 14 -8.84 -0.93 -16.36
CA TRP A 14 -7.70 -1.78 -16.05
C TRP A 14 -8.17 -3.17 -15.57
N GLY A 15 -8.48 -4.05 -16.52
CA GLY A 15 -9.03 -5.38 -16.25
C GLY A 15 -8.12 -6.35 -15.48
N LYS A 16 -6.88 -5.95 -15.18
CA LYS A 16 -5.93 -6.69 -14.34
C LYS A 16 -5.82 -6.12 -12.92
N ALA A 17 -6.68 -5.18 -12.54
CA ALA A 17 -6.70 -4.67 -11.18
C ALA A 17 -7.06 -5.79 -10.21
N ALA A 18 -6.24 -6.02 -9.20
CA ALA A 18 -6.48 -6.98 -8.13
C ALA A 18 -6.00 -6.39 -6.80
N LEU A 19 -6.78 -6.59 -5.76
CA LEU A 19 -6.48 -6.08 -4.42
C LEU A 19 -6.28 -7.23 -3.46
N GLY A 20 -5.06 -7.40 -2.96
CA GLY A 20 -4.77 -8.30 -1.85
C GLY A 20 -5.18 -7.65 -0.53
N CYS A 21 -5.94 -8.36 0.30
CA CYS A 21 -6.48 -7.84 1.55
C CYS A 21 -6.17 -8.77 2.71
N ILE A 22 -5.66 -8.22 3.80
CA ILE A 22 -5.52 -8.88 5.10
C ILE A 22 -6.23 -8.03 6.14
N GLU A 23 -7.29 -8.58 6.74
CA GLU A 23 -7.96 -8.01 7.91
C GLU A 23 -7.50 -8.78 9.15
N CYS A 24 -7.04 -8.10 10.20
CA CYS A 24 -6.58 -8.74 11.43
C CYS A 24 -6.54 -7.81 12.65
N GLN A 25 -6.50 -8.41 13.85
CA GLN A 25 -6.15 -7.71 15.06
C GLN A 25 -4.64 -7.57 15.16
N VAL A 26 -4.15 -6.46 15.70
CA VAL A 26 -2.72 -6.17 15.82
C VAL A 26 -2.37 -5.44 17.11
N GLN A 27 -1.07 -5.40 17.42
CA GLN A 27 -0.51 -4.51 18.43
C GLN A 27 0.44 -3.51 17.76
N VAL A 28 0.03 -2.24 17.71
CA VAL A 28 0.89 -1.16 17.21
C VAL A 28 1.89 -0.75 18.28
N LYS A 29 3.16 -0.73 17.92
CA LYS A 29 4.26 -0.33 18.82
C LYS A 29 5.52 -0.01 18.01
N PRO A 30 6.56 0.59 18.62
CA PRO A 30 7.87 0.74 18.00
C PRO A 30 8.38 -0.62 17.48
N SER A 31 9.01 -0.62 16.31
CA SER A 31 9.54 -1.83 15.69
C SER A 31 10.62 -2.49 16.53
N SER A 32 10.59 -3.82 16.55
CA SER A 32 11.63 -4.63 17.17
C SER A 32 12.97 -4.43 16.44
N GLN A 33 14.06 -4.72 17.15
CA GLN A 33 15.38 -4.71 16.54
C GLN A 33 15.46 -5.69 15.36
N GLU A 34 14.86 -6.87 15.48
CA GLU A 34 14.82 -7.89 14.41
C GLU A 34 14.16 -7.37 13.11
N LEU A 35 13.04 -6.62 13.21
CA LEU A 35 12.41 -6.02 12.03
C LEU A 35 13.30 -4.94 11.40
N ARG A 36 13.99 -4.14 12.22
CA ARG A 36 14.92 -3.12 11.74
C ARG A 36 16.11 -3.73 11.03
N GLU A 37 16.74 -4.74 11.61
CA GLU A 37 17.85 -5.49 11.01
C GLU A 37 17.43 -6.13 9.68
N LYS A 38 16.21 -6.68 9.61
CA LYS A 38 15.67 -7.23 8.35
C LYS A 38 15.48 -6.17 7.27
N LEU A 39 15.02 -4.99 7.66
CA LEU A 39 14.89 -3.85 6.73
C LEU A 39 16.24 -3.34 6.25
N ASP A 40 17.23 -3.24 7.15
CA ASP A 40 18.59 -2.81 6.80
C ASP A 40 19.27 -3.79 5.84
N GLU A 41 19.06 -5.12 6.04
CA GLU A 41 19.52 -6.16 5.11
C GLU A 41 18.94 -5.95 3.70
N ILE A 42 17.62 -5.74 3.59
CA ILE A 42 16.95 -5.54 2.31
C ILE A 42 17.38 -4.24 1.64
N ILE A 43 17.53 -3.17 2.42
CA ILE A 43 18.03 -1.89 1.95
C ILE A 43 19.42 -2.06 1.32
N THR A 44 20.31 -2.76 2.02
CA THR A 44 21.67 -3.04 1.53
C THR A 44 21.63 -3.83 0.22
N GLN A 45 20.85 -4.92 0.17
CA GLN A 45 20.70 -5.73 -1.04
C GLN A 45 20.16 -4.91 -2.23
N LEU A 46 19.19 -4.02 -2.01
CA LEU A 46 18.67 -3.15 -3.05
C LEU A 46 19.72 -2.14 -3.55
N GLN A 47 20.50 -1.56 -2.65
CA GLN A 47 21.55 -0.62 -3.01
C GLN A 47 22.70 -1.26 -3.81
N GLU A 48 22.96 -2.55 -3.58
CA GLU A 48 23.97 -3.32 -4.30
C GLU A 48 23.48 -3.83 -5.67
N SER A 49 22.17 -4.09 -5.81
CA SER A 49 21.61 -4.79 -6.98
C SER A 49 20.83 -3.91 -7.95
N LEU A 50 20.48 -2.67 -7.59
CA LEU A 50 19.57 -1.84 -8.38
C LEU A 50 20.06 -0.39 -8.48
N VAL A 51 19.93 0.21 -9.65
CA VAL A 51 20.18 1.65 -9.87
C VAL A 51 18.86 2.43 -10.02
N ILE A 52 18.91 3.74 -9.74
CA ILE A 52 17.73 4.61 -9.71
C ILE A 52 16.93 4.60 -11.03
N GLU A 53 17.64 4.50 -12.16
CA GLU A 53 17.06 4.49 -13.50
C GLU A 53 16.19 3.26 -13.76
N GLU A 54 16.49 2.14 -13.12
CA GLU A 54 15.81 0.85 -13.26
C GLU A 54 14.56 0.71 -12.39
N ILE A 55 14.35 1.58 -11.40
CA ILE A 55 13.17 1.51 -10.51
C ILE A 55 11.87 1.47 -11.32
N LYS A 56 11.75 2.32 -12.34
CA LYS A 56 10.54 2.42 -13.16
C LYS A 56 10.26 1.18 -14.01
N THR A 57 11.23 0.27 -14.17
CA THR A 57 11.12 -0.97 -14.94
C THR A 57 10.87 -2.18 -14.04
N GLN A 58 10.93 -2.01 -12.70
CA GLN A 58 10.53 -3.07 -11.78
C GLN A 58 9.08 -3.47 -12.04
N PRO A 59 8.76 -4.78 -12.20
CA PRO A 59 7.48 -5.24 -12.73
C PRO A 59 6.25 -4.62 -12.06
N ALA A 60 6.11 -4.71 -10.75
CA ALA A 60 4.96 -4.17 -10.01
C ALA A 60 4.87 -2.64 -10.10
N ILE A 61 6.01 -1.93 -10.02
CA ILE A 61 6.07 -0.47 -10.16
C ILE A 61 5.67 -0.07 -11.58
N ALA A 62 6.15 -0.77 -12.60
CA ALA A 62 5.83 -0.50 -14.00
C ALA A 62 4.33 -0.66 -14.28
N GLN A 63 3.69 -1.72 -13.76
CA GLN A 63 2.26 -1.95 -13.92
C GLN A 63 1.42 -0.89 -13.18
N THR A 64 1.80 -0.51 -11.95
CA THR A 64 1.14 0.59 -11.23
C THR A 64 1.21 1.90 -12.02
N ARG A 65 2.38 2.23 -12.58
CA ARG A 65 2.57 3.41 -13.44
C ARG A 65 1.72 3.34 -14.71
N ALA A 66 1.66 2.17 -15.35
CA ALA A 66 0.87 1.97 -16.57
C ALA A 66 -0.63 2.17 -16.30
N CYS A 67 -1.16 1.60 -15.22
CA CYS A 67 -2.55 1.81 -14.79
C CYS A 67 -2.83 3.29 -14.52
N CYS A 68 -2.03 3.95 -13.67
CA CYS A 68 -2.21 5.37 -13.37
C CYS A 68 -2.18 6.25 -14.63
N LYS A 69 -1.29 5.94 -15.58
CA LYS A 69 -1.24 6.65 -16.88
C LYS A 69 -2.50 6.40 -17.71
N ALA A 70 -3.00 5.16 -17.76
CA ALA A 70 -4.24 4.82 -18.47
C ALA A 70 -5.47 5.53 -17.88
N LEU A 71 -5.45 5.81 -16.59
CA LEU A 71 -6.46 6.59 -15.88
C LEU A 71 -6.30 8.12 -16.07
N GLY A 72 -5.26 8.59 -16.75
CA GLY A 72 -5.02 10.00 -17.01
C GLY A 72 -4.11 10.71 -16.00
N LYS A 73 -3.48 9.98 -15.05
CA LYS A 73 -2.58 10.60 -14.07
C LYS A 73 -1.18 10.85 -14.64
N ASP A 74 -0.60 12.01 -14.32
CA ASP A 74 0.80 12.31 -14.65
C ASP A 74 1.76 11.54 -13.71
N VAL A 75 2.22 10.39 -14.17
CA VAL A 75 3.12 9.50 -13.41
C VAL A 75 4.57 10.03 -13.28
N LYS A 76 4.92 11.15 -13.91
CA LYS A 76 6.19 11.82 -13.66
C LYS A 76 6.13 12.65 -12.39
N ARG A 77 4.98 13.30 -12.16
CA ARG A 77 4.71 14.12 -10.99
C ARG A 77 4.22 13.30 -9.79
N TYR A 78 3.38 12.27 -10.04
CA TYR A 78 2.74 11.46 -9.02
C TYR A 78 3.33 10.04 -9.05
N ARG A 79 4.26 9.75 -8.14
CA ARG A 79 4.87 8.42 -7.99
C ARG A 79 4.06 7.59 -6.99
N ASN A 80 3.94 6.29 -7.24
CA ASN A 80 3.40 5.38 -6.22
C ASN A 80 4.35 5.24 -5.03
N SER A 81 3.83 4.75 -3.90
CA SER A 81 4.55 4.67 -2.63
C SER A 81 5.78 3.76 -2.72
N ALA A 82 5.67 2.61 -3.39
CA ALA A 82 6.80 1.70 -3.59
C ALA A 82 7.93 2.38 -4.40
N GLU A 83 7.60 3.03 -5.54
CA GLU A 83 8.59 3.78 -6.33
C GLU A 83 9.28 4.88 -5.49
N ALA A 84 8.50 5.60 -4.68
CA ALA A 84 9.04 6.65 -3.83
C ALA A 84 9.99 6.09 -2.75
N LEU A 85 9.62 4.93 -2.17
CA LEU A 85 10.43 4.25 -1.16
C LEU A 85 11.73 3.71 -1.74
N TYR A 86 11.69 3.05 -2.91
CA TYR A 86 12.88 2.58 -3.63
C TYR A 86 13.84 3.74 -3.92
N ARG A 87 13.33 4.86 -4.45
CA ARG A 87 14.17 6.05 -4.71
C ARG A 87 14.84 6.58 -3.46
N ARG A 88 14.09 6.63 -2.35
CA ARG A 88 14.61 7.10 -1.08
C ARG A 88 15.76 6.23 -0.59
N VAL A 89 15.59 4.91 -0.65
CA VAL A 89 16.59 3.91 -0.26
C VAL A 89 17.84 3.99 -1.13
N LEU A 90 17.69 4.00 -2.46
CA LEU A 90 18.82 4.08 -3.39
C LEU A 90 19.55 5.44 -3.36
N GLN A 91 18.92 6.48 -2.81
CA GLN A 91 19.58 7.77 -2.52
C GLN A 91 20.30 7.80 -1.17
N GLY A 92 20.41 6.69 -0.46
CA GLY A 92 21.04 6.60 0.87
C GLY A 92 20.24 7.27 2.00
N LYS A 93 18.94 7.60 1.78
CA LYS A 93 18.11 8.29 2.78
C LYS A 93 17.41 7.34 3.75
N GLY A 94 17.58 6.02 3.57
CA GLY A 94 16.92 4.99 4.36
C GLY A 94 15.40 5.07 4.32
N ILE A 95 14.74 4.56 5.34
CA ILE A 95 13.29 4.64 5.52
C ILE A 95 12.93 5.52 6.72
N TYR A 96 11.64 5.81 6.90
CA TYR A 96 11.13 6.39 8.14
C TYR A 96 10.75 5.27 9.10
N TYR A 97 11.19 5.36 10.35
CA TYR A 97 10.76 4.46 11.43
C TYR A 97 9.62 5.14 12.20
N ILE A 98 8.41 4.61 12.06
CA ILE A 98 7.16 5.16 12.64
C ILE A 98 6.60 4.18 13.68
N ASN A 99 6.26 2.96 13.24
CA ASN A 99 5.79 1.86 14.06
C ASN A 99 5.89 0.54 13.28
N ASN A 100 5.73 -0.58 13.97
CA ASN A 100 5.89 -1.91 13.39
C ASN A 100 4.97 -2.17 12.17
N ILE A 101 3.76 -1.61 12.14
CA ILE A 101 2.83 -1.78 11.00
C ILE A 101 3.36 -1.08 9.75
N VAL A 102 3.79 0.19 9.89
CA VAL A 102 4.34 0.97 8.78
C VAL A 102 5.63 0.36 8.25
N GLU A 103 6.43 -0.22 9.13
CA GLU A 103 7.67 -0.88 8.75
C GLU A 103 7.44 -2.24 8.10
N VAL A 104 6.37 -2.98 8.46
CA VAL A 104 5.93 -4.15 7.67
C VAL A 104 5.43 -3.72 6.29
N ASN A 105 4.68 -2.62 6.14
CA ASN A 105 4.36 -2.06 4.82
C ASN A 105 5.63 -1.80 4.00
N SER A 106 6.64 -1.17 4.62
CA SER A 106 7.90 -0.86 3.97
C SER A 106 8.66 -2.14 3.57
N LEU A 107 8.68 -3.15 4.45
CA LEU A 107 9.28 -4.46 4.21
C LEU A 107 8.67 -5.11 2.96
N ILE A 108 7.34 -5.19 2.89
CA ILE A 108 6.63 -5.80 1.75
C ILE A 108 6.87 -4.99 0.47
N SER A 109 6.75 -3.66 0.54
CA SER A 109 6.99 -2.81 -0.64
C SER A 109 8.42 -2.92 -1.17
N LEU A 110 9.44 -2.96 -0.30
CA LEU A 110 10.85 -3.06 -0.71
C LEU A 110 11.21 -4.46 -1.24
N THR A 111 10.55 -5.51 -0.77
CA THR A 111 10.83 -6.88 -1.24
C THR A 111 10.09 -7.25 -2.52
N THR A 112 8.97 -6.57 -2.81
CA THR A 112 8.07 -6.99 -3.89
C THR A 112 7.85 -5.95 -4.98
N GLY A 113 8.09 -4.66 -4.67
CA GLY A 113 7.77 -3.53 -5.55
C GLY A 113 6.29 -3.14 -5.58
N TYR A 114 5.41 -3.87 -4.86
CA TYR A 114 4.00 -3.49 -4.76
C TYR A 114 3.80 -2.36 -3.75
N SER A 115 2.93 -1.42 -4.08
CA SER A 115 2.45 -0.43 -3.12
C SER A 115 1.51 -1.11 -2.13
N THR A 116 1.69 -0.78 -0.85
CA THR A 116 0.84 -1.25 0.25
C THR A 116 0.22 -0.07 0.98
N GLY A 117 -0.95 -0.27 1.57
CA GLY A 117 -1.60 0.67 2.47
C GLY A 117 -2.20 -0.07 3.65
N THR A 118 -2.14 0.50 4.85
CA THR A 118 -2.77 -0.08 6.04
C THR A 118 -3.66 0.95 6.72
N TYR A 119 -4.87 0.51 7.05
CA TYR A 119 -5.96 1.36 7.50
C TYR A 119 -6.51 0.86 8.82
N ASP A 120 -6.78 1.79 9.73
CA ASP A 120 -7.52 1.55 10.97
C ASP A 120 -9.00 1.30 10.63
N LEU A 121 -9.45 0.05 10.80
CA LEU A 121 -10.83 -0.33 10.48
C LEU A 121 -11.87 0.29 11.41
N SER A 122 -11.48 0.80 12.58
CA SER A 122 -12.41 1.56 13.43
C SER A 122 -12.85 2.88 12.81
N GLN A 123 -12.03 3.43 11.90
CA GLN A 123 -12.26 4.68 11.19
C GLN A 123 -12.93 4.50 9.80
N VAL A 124 -13.07 3.26 9.33
CA VAL A 124 -13.72 2.95 8.04
C VAL A 124 -15.22 2.75 8.26
N LYS A 125 -16.05 3.34 7.41
CA LYS A 125 -17.52 3.33 7.52
C LYS A 125 -18.16 2.47 6.41
N GLY A 126 -18.86 1.41 6.82
CA GLY A 126 -19.58 0.53 5.89
C GLY A 126 -18.68 -0.27 4.94
N ASP A 127 -19.18 -0.48 3.73
CA ASP A 127 -18.50 -1.26 2.68
C ASP A 127 -17.39 -0.47 1.99
N ILE A 128 -16.38 -1.20 1.52
CA ILE A 128 -15.22 -0.61 0.84
C ILE A 128 -15.35 -0.86 -0.68
N CYS A 129 -15.09 0.18 -1.47
CA CYS A 129 -14.98 0.07 -2.91
C CYS A 129 -13.64 0.62 -3.39
N TRP A 130 -12.88 -0.17 -4.15
CA TRP A 130 -11.71 0.33 -4.86
C TRP A 130 -12.17 0.89 -6.20
N ASP A 131 -12.13 2.19 -6.34
CA ASP A 131 -12.73 2.93 -7.44
C ASP A 131 -11.72 3.91 -8.05
N VAL A 132 -12.08 4.59 -9.12
CA VAL A 132 -11.29 5.67 -9.71
C VAL A 132 -11.82 7.01 -9.18
N ALA A 133 -10.99 7.77 -8.49
CA ALA A 133 -11.37 9.10 -8.02
C ALA A 133 -11.59 10.06 -9.19
N GLU A 134 -12.62 10.90 -9.10
CA GLU A 134 -12.93 11.90 -10.11
C GLU A 134 -11.93 13.05 -10.10
N GLU A 135 -11.90 13.82 -11.19
CA GLU A 135 -11.06 15.01 -11.25
C GLU A 135 -11.40 15.98 -10.12
N GLY A 136 -10.38 16.59 -9.53
CA GLY A 136 -10.55 17.57 -8.45
C GLY A 136 -10.77 16.96 -7.06
N VAL A 137 -10.89 15.63 -6.92
CA VAL A 137 -11.02 15.00 -5.60
C VAL A 137 -9.71 15.06 -4.83
N HIS A 138 -9.82 15.48 -3.56
CA HIS A 138 -8.71 15.62 -2.61
C HIS A 138 -9.10 15.03 -1.25
N TYR A 139 -8.09 14.63 -0.47
CA TYR A 139 -8.26 14.38 0.96
C TYR A 139 -7.03 14.85 1.76
N PRO A 140 -7.17 15.10 3.08
CA PRO A 140 -6.02 15.35 3.96
C PRO A 140 -5.08 14.15 3.95
N GLY A 141 -3.84 14.35 3.50
CA GLY A 141 -2.82 13.30 3.54
C GLY A 141 -2.14 13.27 4.90
N ILE A 142 -1.58 12.10 5.28
CA ILE A 142 -0.88 11.93 6.55
C ILE A 142 0.26 12.95 6.67
N ARG A 143 0.13 13.90 7.62
CA ARG A 143 1.11 14.97 7.87
C ARG A 143 1.49 15.79 6.62
N LYS A 144 0.54 15.98 5.71
CA LYS A 144 0.76 16.70 4.44
C LYS A 144 -0.40 17.65 4.15
N ALA A 145 -0.16 18.60 3.24
CA ALA A 145 -1.23 19.35 2.59
C ALA A 145 -2.22 18.40 1.89
N PRO A 146 -3.45 18.88 1.57
CA PRO A 146 -4.42 18.06 0.84
C PRO A 146 -3.81 17.41 -0.41
N VAL A 147 -4.02 16.10 -0.55
CA VAL A 147 -3.49 15.30 -1.65
C VAL A 147 -4.53 15.23 -2.75
N ASN A 148 -4.16 15.65 -3.96
CA ASN A 148 -4.99 15.46 -5.15
C ASN A 148 -4.95 14.00 -5.59
N ILE A 149 -6.08 13.31 -5.45
CA ILE A 149 -6.25 11.90 -5.83
C ILE A 149 -7.03 11.71 -7.14
N GLY A 150 -7.46 12.79 -7.78
CA GLY A 150 -8.17 12.72 -9.06
C GLY A 150 -7.42 11.84 -10.06
N HIS A 151 -8.16 10.97 -10.74
CA HIS A 151 -7.65 9.96 -11.67
C HIS A 151 -6.75 8.87 -11.04
N LEU A 152 -6.73 8.73 -9.72
CA LEU A 152 -6.06 7.60 -9.08
C LEU A 152 -7.05 6.49 -8.74
N PRO A 153 -6.61 5.21 -8.83
CA PRO A 153 -7.37 4.10 -8.24
C PRO A 153 -7.28 4.22 -6.72
N ALA A 154 -8.41 4.47 -6.06
CA ALA A 154 -8.44 4.77 -4.63
C ALA A 154 -9.56 4.01 -3.91
N LEU A 155 -9.29 3.61 -2.67
CA LEU A 155 -10.26 3.00 -1.78
C LEU A 155 -11.19 4.08 -1.22
N ARG A 156 -12.48 3.82 -1.25
CA ARG A 156 -13.49 4.64 -0.60
C ARG A 156 -14.43 3.76 0.23
N ASP A 157 -14.99 4.35 1.25
CA ASP A 157 -16.06 3.82 2.06
C ASP A 157 -17.34 4.67 1.87
N GLU A 158 -18.30 4.56 2.78
CA GLU A 158 -19.54 5.35 2.74
C GLU A 158 -19.31 6.84 3.04
N GLU A 159 -18.21 7.20 3.69
CA GLU A 159 -17.89 8.57 4.05
C GLU A 159 -17.10 9.30 2.96
N SER A 160 -15.97 8.71 2.53
CA SER A 160 -15.07 9.35 1.56
C SER A 160 -14.00 8.40 1.03
N PHE A 161 -13.18 8.88 0.09
CA PHE A 161 -11.92 8.23 -0.25
C PHE A 161 -10.93 8.28 0.90
N PHE A 162 -10.13 7.20 1.10
CA PHE A 162 -9.22 7.14 2.24
C PHE A 162 -7.82 6.56 1.93
N GLY A 163 -7.66 5.80 0.85
CA GLY A 163 -6.36 5.19 0.55
C GLY A 163 -6.13 4.96 -0.94
N ASN A 164 -4.87 4.98 -1.37
CA ASN A 164 -4.49 4.71 -2.75
C ASN A 164 -2.99 4.32 -2.83
N PRO A 165 -2.51 3.79 -3.98
CA PRO A 165 -1.11 3.36 -4.12
C PRO A 165 -0.04 4.45 -3.94
N ASN A 166 -0.42 5.73 -3.83
CA ASN A 166 0.51 6.85 -3.78
C ASN A 166 0.63 7.47 -2.38
N SER A 167 -0.50 7.63 -1.67
CA SER A 167 -0.52 8.34 -0.38
C SER A 167 -1.89 8.17 0.28
N ASP A 168 -1.92 7.82 1.55
CA ASP A 168 -3.13 7.56 2.31
C ASP A 168 -3.68 8.80 3.00
N SER A 169 -4.98 8.77 3.33
CA SER A 169 -5.67 9.79 4.10
C SER A 169 -5.29 9.74 5.58
N GLU A 170 -5.23 10.90 6.22
CA GLU A 170 -5.05 11.02 7.65
C GLU A 170 -6.21 10.39 8.44
N ARG A 171 -7.44 10.37 7.89
CA ARG A 171 -8.65 9.87 8.57
C ARG A 171 -8.53 8.42 9.03
N THR A 172 -7.97 7.55 8.19
CA THR A 172 -7.88 6.12 8.45
C THR A 172 -6.45 5.65 8.75
N CYS A 173 -5.55 6.58 9.07
CA CYS A 173 -4.16 6.22 9.35
C CYS A 173 -4.05 5.40 10.64
N VAL A 174 -3.08 4.48 10.66
CA VAL A 174 -2.74 3.70 11.84
C VAL A 174 -2.10 4.60 12.90
N THR A 175 -2.59 4.52 14.13
CA THR A 175 -2.08 5.20 15.32
C THR A 175 -1.68 4.18 16.38
N GLU A 176 -1.15 4.64 17.51
CA GLU A 176 -0.80 3.76 18.65
C GLU A 176 -2.02 3.08 19.27
N ASP A 177 -3.21 3.67 19.11
CA ASP A 177 -4.49 3.14 19.60
C ASP A 177 -5.18 2.19 18.60
N THR A 178 -4.59 1.96 17.43
CA THR A 178 -5.16 1.07 16.43
C THR A 178 -4.96 -0.39 16.83
N HIS A 179 -6.05 -1.16 16.85
CA HIS A 179 -6.05 -2.59 17.19
C HIS A 179 -6.58 -3.49 16.09
N HIS A 180 -7.32 -2.96 15.13
CA HIS A 180 -7.94 -3.71 14.03
C HIS A 180 -7.63 -3.02 12.71
N ILE A 181 -6.96 -3.73 11.83
CA ILE A 181 -6.47 -3.17 10.56
C ILE A 181 -6.99 -3.91 9.34
N LEU A 182 -7.03 -3.17 8.24
CA LEU A 182 -7.05 -3.70 6.88
C LEU A 182 -5.73 -3.32 6.21
N MET A 183 -4.90 -4.31 5.87
CA MET A 183 -3.75 -4.11 5.00
C MET A 183 -4.12 -4.47 3.57
N CYS A 184 -3.85 -3.55 2.63
CA CYS A 184 -4.10 -3.72 1.21
C CYS A 184 -2.78 -3.76 0.43
N ILE A 185 -2.69 -4.67 -0.55
CA ILE A 185 -1.62 -4.75 -1.54
C ILE A 185 -2.25 -4.47 -2.90
N TYR A 186 -1.80 -3.38 -3.54
CA TYR A 186 -2.38 -2.90 -4.79
C TYR A 186 -1.72 -3.59 -5.99
N GLY A 187 -2.41 -4.55 -6.59
CA GLY A 187 -1.98 -5.29 -7.78
C GLY A 187 -2.57 -4.72 -9.08
N PHE A 188 -1.74 -4.59 -10.10
CA PHE A 188 -2.13 -4.13 -11.43
C PHE A 188 -1.70 -5.11 -12.54
N ASP A 189 -1.26 -6.29 -12.18
CA ASP A 189 -0.79 -7.37 -13.04
C ASP A 189 -1.59 -8.68 -12.85
N GLY A 190 -2.71 -8.60 -12.14
CA GLY A 190 -3.63 -9.70 -11.86
C GLY A 190 -3.50 -10.26 -10.45
N ALA A 191 -4.37 -11.21 -10.12
CA ALA A 191 -4.49 -11.78 -8.78
C ALA A 191 -3.36 -12.77 -8.42
N GLU A 192 -2.81 -13.48 -9.42
CA GLU A 192 -1.89 -14.60 -9.17
C GLU A 192 -0.63 -14.22 -8.39
N PRO A 193 0.08 -13.11 -8.70
CA PRO A 193 1.25 -12.70 -7.93
C PRO A 193 0.94 -12.39 -6.47
N LEU A 194 -0.28 -11.95 -6.16
CA LEU A 194 -0.67 -11.52 -4.81
C LEU A 194 -0.76 -12.68 -3.82
N LYS A 195 -0.98 -13.91 -4.26
CA LYS A 195 -1.12 -15.10 -3.39
C LYS A 195 0.09 -15.28 -2.47
N ASN A 196 1.27 -15.44 -3.06
CA ASN A 196 2.52 -15.61 -2.30
C ASN A 196 2.88 -14.35 -1.49
N ILE A 197 2.55 -13.15 -2.00
CA ILE A 197 2.83 -11.90 -1.28
C ILE A 197 1.96 -11.79 -0.03
N LEU A 198 0.69 -12.17 -0.10
CA LEU A 198 -0.22 -12.18 1.04
C LEU A 198 0.23 -13.19 2.12
N GLU A 199 0.69 -14.38 1.74
CA GLU A 199 1.25 -15.36 2.68
C GLU A 199 2.44 -14.77 3.45
N LYS A 200 3.43 -14.22 2.74
CA LYS A 200 4.59 -13.55 3.36
C LYS A 200 4.21 -12.34 4.21
N THR A 201 3.20 -11.60 3.78
CA THR A 201 2.68 -10.45 4.54
C THR A 201 2.02 -10.89 5.83
N ALA A 202 1.23 -11.97 5.78
CA ALA A 202 0.60 -12.56 6.95
C ALA A 202 1.64 -13.04 7.98
N GLU A 203 2.68 -13.74 7.53
CA GLU A 203 3.80 -14.16 8.38
C GLU A 203 4.50 -12.96 9.03
N ALA A 204 4.75 -11.90 8.26
CA ALA A 204 5.37 -10.69 8.79
C ALA A 204 4.50 -9.98 9.84
N LEU A 205 3.18 -9.88 9.59
CA LEU A 205 2.23 -9.31 10.55
C LEU A 205 2.14 -10.16 11.83
N GLN A 206 2.10 -11.48 11.72
CA GLN A 206 2.13 -12.37 12.89
C GLN A 206 3.41 -12.17 13.71
N LYS A 207 4.54 -12.19 13.03
CA LYS A 207 5.86 -12.11 13.66
C LYS A 207 6.13 -10.76 14.33
N TYR A 208 5.86 -9.66 13.64
CA TYR A 208 6.28 -8.33 14.07
C TYR A 208 5.17 -7.49 14.72
N CYS A 209 3.91 -7.82 14.43
CA CYS A 209 2.76 -7.04 14.89
C CYS A 209 1.81 -7.85 15.80
N LYS A 210 2.15 -9.10 16.12
CA LYS A 210 1.32 -10.04 16.89
C LYS A 210 -0.09 -10.18 16.30
N ALA A 211 -0.17 -10.25 14.98
CA ALA A 211 -1.46 -10.36 14.31
C ALA A 211 -2.20 -11.65 14.68
N SER A 212 -3.49 -11.52 14.95
CA SER A 212 -4.44 -12.60 15.20
C SER A 212 -5.74 -12.37 14.44
N ASP A 213 -6.63 -13.37 14.46
CA ASP A 213 -7.96 -13.32 13.81
C ASP A 213 -7.87 -12.86 12.35
N MET A 214 -6.94 -13.48 11.62
CA MET A 214 -6.54 -13.04 10.29
C MET A 214 -7.45 -13.61 9.22
N GLU A 215 -8.06 -12.72 8.44
CA GLU A 215 -8.81 -13.05 7.24
C GLU A 215 -8.09 -12.52 5.99
N ILE A 216 -7.79 -13.42 5.05
CA ILE A 216 -7.04 -13.10 3.83
C ILE A 216 -7.94 -13.30 2.62
N SER A 217 -7.95 -12.33 1.71
CA SER A 217 -8.68 -12.45 0.44
C SER A 217 -8.01 -11.67 -0.68
N ILE A 218 -8.33 -12.06 -1.92
CA ILE A 218 -8.01 -11.28 -3.13
C ILE A 218 -9.34 -10.88 -3.76
N LYS A 219 -9.43 -9.62 -4.18
CA LYS A 219 -10.53 -9.07 -4.99
C LYS A 219 -9.99 -8.79 -6.39
N ASP A 220 -10.69 -9.23 -7.42
CA ASP A 220 -10.35 -9.08 -8.84
C ASP A 220 -11.60 -8.89 -9.71
#